data_62b87def2121689b10fa5e1a936e6487
#
_entry.id   62b87def2121689b10fa5e1a936e6487
#
_cell.length_a   1.000
_cell.length_b   1.000
_cell.length_c   1.000
_cell.angle_alpha   90.00
_cell.angle_beta   90.00
_cell.angle_gamma   90.00
#
_symmetry.space_group_name_H-M   'P 1'
#
loop_
_entity.id
_entity.type
_entity.pdbx_description
1 polymer ?
#
loop_
_entity_poly.entity_id
_entity_poly.type
_entity_poly.pdbx_seq_one_letter_code
_entity_poly.pdbx_strand_id
1 'polypeptide(L)'
;MYVLFGGMLATTWVQIIKAVLLLFGASFMAFMVMKHVGFSFNNLFTEAMAVHPTGSAIMSPGGLVKDPISALPLGLGLMFGTAGLPHILMRFFTVSDAREARKSVFYATGFMGYFYILTFIIGFGAIMLVGANPEYKDAAGALIGGNNMAAVHLANAVGGNLFLGFISAVAFATLLAVVAALTLPGAS
;
A
#
# COMPACT_ATOMS: atom_id res chain seq x y z
N MET A 1 -7.83 -19.75 -14.03
CA MET A 1 -8.55 -20.95 -13.52
C MET A 1 -9.70 -20.58 -12.59
N TYR A 2 -9.50 -20.03 -11.38
CA TYR A 2 -10.62 -19.75 -10.45
C TYR A 2 -11.61 -18.69 -10.95
N VAL A 3 -11.20 -17.78 -11.82
CA VAL A 3 -12.06 -16.78 -12.48
C VAL A 3 -13.03 -17.46 -13.46
N LEU A 4 -12.54 -18.44 -14.22
CA LEU A 4 -13.35 -19.17 -15.22
C LEU A 4 -14.42 -20.05 -14.56
N PHE A 5 -14.09 -20.69 -13.43
CA PHE A 5 -14.99 -21.64 -12.75
C PHE A 5 -15.82 -21.00 -11.62
N GLY A 6 -15.32 -19.94 -10.99
CA GLY A 6 -15.95 -19.36 -9.81
C GLY A 6 -16.62 -18.00 -10.03
N GLY A 7 -16.48 -17.39 -11.20
CA GLY A 7 -17.08 -16.11 -11.53
C GLY A 7 -16.76 -14.97 -10.55
N MET A 8 -17.66 -13.99 -10.46
CA MET A 8 -17.47 -12.81 -9.60
C MET A 8 -17.49 -13.13 -8.10
N LEU A 9 -18.19 -14.17 -7.67
CA LEU A 9 -18.33 -14.53 -6.26
C LEU A 9 -17.01 -15.08 -5.70
N ALA A 10 -16.33 -15.96 -6.45
CA ALA A 10 -15.03 -16.49 -6.06
C ALA A 10 -13.95 -15.41 -6.05
N THR A 11 -13.95 -14.48 -7.01
CA THR A 11 -13.02 -13.35 -7.04
C THR A 11 -13.21 -12.43 -5.84
N THR A 12 -14.46 -12.21 -5.39
CA THR A 12 -14.78 -11.39 -4.22
C THR A 12 -14.22 -12.02 -2.93
N TRP A 13 -14.42 -13.33 -2.72
CA TRP A 13 -13.90 -14.02 -1.54
C TRP A 13 -12.37 -13.99 -1.48
N VAL A 14 -11.69 -14.23 -2.60
CA VAL A 14 -10.22 -14.14 -2.66
C VAL A 14 -9.73 -12.73 -2.32
N GLN A 15 -10.43 -11.70 -2.77
CA GLN A 15 -10.08 -10.31 -2.46
C GLN A 15 -10.31 -9.96 -0.98
N ILE A 16 -11.38 -10.48 -0.35
CA ILE A 16 -11.63 -10.27 1.09
C ILE A 16 -10.50 -10.90 1.92
N ILE A 17 -10.17 -12.17 1.67
CA ILE A 17 -9.09 -12.85 2.40
C ILE A 17 -7.77 -12.08 2.24
N LYS A 18 -7.45 -11.67 1.02
CA LYS A 18 -6.25 -10.90 0.72
C LYS A 18 -6.23 -9.55 1.43
N ALA A 19 -7.34 -8.81 1.44
CA ALA A 19 -7.44 -7.53 2.13
C ALA A 19 -7.21 -7.68 3.64
N VAL A 20 -7.76 -8.72 4.25
CA VAL A 20 -7.53 -9.03 5.68
C VAL A 20 -6.06 -9.32 5.94
N LEU A 21 -5.43 -10.18 5.13
CA LEU A 21 -4.01 -10.53 5.28
C LEU A 21 -3.10 -9.30 5.07
N LEU A 22 -3.40 -8.45 4.07
CA LEU A 22 -2.66 -7.23 3.80
C LEU A 22 -2.77 -6.23 4.96
N LEU A 23 -3.99 -5.98 5.45
CA LEU A 23 -4.21 -5.09 6.58
C LEU A 23 -3.55 -5.60 7.85
N PHE A 24 -3.62 -6.90 8.10
CA PHE A 24 -2.93 -7.52 9.24
C PHE A 24 -1.41 -7.34 9.12
N GLY A 25 -0.81 -7.67 7.97
CA GLY A 25 0.63 -7.52 7.74
C GLY A 25 1.10 -6.07 7.85
N ALA A 26 0.35 -5.13 7.24
CA ALA A 26 0.66 -3.71 7.32
C ALA A 26 0.51 -3.16 8.75
N SER A 27 -0.53 -3.57 9.49
CA SER A 27 -0.74 -3.17 10.88
C SER A 27 0.37 -3.69 11.78
N PHE A 28 0.78 -4.95 11.61
CA PHE A 28 1.88 -5.54 12.35
C PHE A 28 3.20 -4.80 12.05
N MET A 29 3.47 -4.53 10.78
CA MET A 29 4.67 -3.79 10.38
C MET A 29 4.70 -2.37 10.98
N ALA A 30 3.61 -1.62 10.87
CA ALA A 30 3.50 -0.28 11.46
C ALA A 30 3.63 -0.32 12.98
N PHE A 31 3.03 -1.31 13.65
CA PHE A 31 3.15 -1.51 15.09
C PHE A 31 4.62 -1.74 15.51
N MET A 32 5.35 -2.58 14.78
CA MET A 32 6.75 -2.85 15.08
C MET A 32 7.63 -1.63 14.82
N VAL A 33 7.39 -0.87 13.76
CA VAL A 33 8.07 0.43 13.52
C VAL A 33 7.80 1.39 14.68
N MET A 34 6.55 1.54 15.09
CA MET A 34 6.20 2.42 16.21
C MET A 34 6.81 1.97 17.54
N LYS A 35 6.89 0.64 17.77
CA LYS A 35 7.59 0.08 18.92
C LYS A 35 9.07 0.46 18.93
N HIS A 36 9.72 0.46 17.76
CA HIS A 36 11.14 0.81 17.61
C HIS A 36 11.41 2.28 18.05
N VAL A 37 10.53 3.20 17.69
CA VAL A 37 10.64 4.64 18.05
C VAL A 37 9.95 4.99 19.37
N GLY A 38 9.55 4.00 20.19
CA GLY A 38 8.91 4.22 21.48
C GLY A 38 7.51 4.84 21.39
N PHE A 39 6.74 4.53 20.35
CA PHE A 39 5.40 5.06 20.05
C PHE A 39 5.34 6.59 19.95
N SER A 40 6.46 7.23 19.56
CA SER A 40 6.55 8.67 19.36
C SER A 40 6.64 9.02 17.87
N PHE A 41 5.64 9.71 17.36
CA PHE A 41 5.69 10.23 15.99
C PHE A 41 6.81 11.26 15.81
N ASN A 42 7.11 12.05 16.85
CA ASN A 42 8.19 13.01 16.77
C ASN A 42 9.54 12.33 16.56
N ASN A 43 9.81 11.24 17.27
CA ASN A 43 11.03 10.45 17.09
C ASN A 43 11.08 9.83 15.68
N LEU A 44 9.94 9.29 15.20
CA LEU A 44 9.86 8.72 13.84
C LEU A 44 10.27 9.74 12.77
N PHE A 45 9.78 10.97 12.87
CA PHE A 45 10.13 12.02 11.91
C PHE A 45 11.57 12.50 12.08
N THR A 46 12.02 12.70 13.30
CA THR A 46 13.38 13.17 13.58
C THR A 46 14.43 12.17 13.09
N GLU A 47 14.24 10.88 13.37
CA GLU A 47 15.15 9.83 12.92
C GLU A 47 15.11 9.66 11.39
N ALA A 48 13.93 9.71 10.78
CA ALA A 48 13.81 9.65 9.32
C ALA A 48 14.49 10.84 8.62
N MET A 49 14.35 12.06 9.18
CA MET A 49 15.05 13.24 8.65
C MET A 49 16.57 13.15 8.82
N ALA A 50 17.05 12.53 9.90
CA ALA A 50 18.48 12.35 10.13
C ALA A 50 19.15 11.39 9.13
N VAL A 51 18.42 10.38 8.68
CA VAL A 51 18.92 9.35 7.75
C VAL A 51 18.76 9.76 6.29
N HIS A 52 17.72 10.53 5.96
CA HIS A 52 17.41 10.83 4.56
C HIS A 52 18.36 11.92 4.00
N PRO A 53 18.90 11.75 2.77
CA PRO A 53 19.86 12.71 2.18
C PRO A 53 19.36 14.15 2.05
N THR A 54 18.03 14.33 1.92
CA THR A 54 17.41 15.67 1.84
C THR A 54 17.04 16.27 3.20
N GLY A 55 17.28 15.52 4.30
CA GLY A 55 17.01 15.98 5.66
C GLY A 55 15.53 16.40 5.84
N SER A 56 15.32 17.60 6.40
CA SER A 56 13.97 18.13 6.67
C SER A 56 13.11 18.35 5.43
N ALA A 57 13.71 18.40 4.23
CA ALA A 57 12.96 18.58 2.99
C ALA A 57 12.00 17.40 2.67
N ILE A 58 12.17 16.22 3.27
CA ILE A 58 11.22 15.11 3.14
C ILE A 58 9.83 15.43 3.70
N MET A 59 9.75 16.38 4.63
CA MET A 59 8.48 16.84 5.21
C MET A 59 7.78 17.90 4.37
N SER A 60 8.46 18.42 3.34
CA SER A 60 7.90 19.44 2.46
C SER A 60 6.97 18.82 1.42
N PRO A 61 5.84 19.49 1.06
CA PRO A 61 5.00 19.05 -0.05
C PRO A 61 5.77 19.15 -1.38
N GLY A 62 5.37 18.34 -2.36
CA GLY A 62 5.93 18.40 -3.71
C GLY A 62 7.09 17.44 -3.99
N GLY A 63 7.33 16.46 -3.14
CA GLY A 63 8.37 15.44 -3.37
C GLY A 63 8.18 14.64 -4.66
N LEU A 64 6.94 14.37 -5.04
CA LEU A 64 6.60 13.67 -6.29
C LEU A 64 6.46 14.61 -7.48
N VAL A 65 5.83 15.77 -7.28
CA VAL A 65 5.60 16.77 -8.32
C VAL A 65 5.98 18.13 -7.77
N LYS A 66 7.07 18.70 -8.29
CA LYS A 66 7.61 19.97 -7.82
C LYS A 66 6.84 21.20 -8.35
N ASP A 67 6.21 21.03 -9.51
CA ASP A 67 5.44 22.09 -10.15
C ASP A 67 3.96 22.04 -9.76
N PRO A 68 3.40 23.11 -9.13
CA PRO A 68 2.00 23.14 -8.71
C PRO A 68 1.02 23.00 -9.87
N ILE A 69 1.38 23.48 -11.06
CA ILE A 69 0.52 23.38 -12.25
C ILE A 69 0.40 21.92 -12.69
N SER A 70 1.48 21.16 -12.64
CA SER A 70 1.49 19.73 -12.96
C SER A 70 0.81 18.85 -11.87
N ALA A 71 0.72 19.34 -10.65
CA ALA A 71 0.04 18.63 -9.55
C ALA A 71 -1.49 18.61 -9.74
N LEU A 72 -2.09 19.66 -10.32
CA LEU A 72 -3.52 19.74 -10.55
C LEU A 72 -4.05 18.65 -11.51
N PRO A 73 -3.53 18.49 -12.75
CA PRO A 73 -3.99 17.43 -13.64
C PRO A 73 -3.67 16.02 -13.10
N LEU A 74 -2.57 15.83 -12.37
CA LEU A 74 -2.28 14.57 -11.71
C LEU A 74 -3.33 14.23 -10.66
N GLY A 75 -3.69 15.19 -9.81
CA GLY A 75 -4.73 15.01 -8.77
C GLY A 75 -6.10 14.72 -9.39
N LEU A 76 -6.50 15.47 -10.42
CA LEU A 76 -7.74 15.24 -11.15
C LEU A 76 -7.74 13.87 -11.86
N GLY A 77 -6.63 13.50 -12.50
CA GLY A 77 -6.47 12.21 -13.16
C GLY A 77 -6.58 11.04 -12.20
N LEU A 78 -5.97 11.13 -11.02
CA LEU A 78 -6.08 10.11 -9.97
C LEU A 78 -7.50 10.03 -9.40
N MET A 79 -8.16 11.18 -9.16
CA MET A 79 -9.49 11.21 -8.57
C MET A 79 -10.55 10.66 -9.54
N PHE A 80 -10.60 11.16 -10.77
CA PHE A 80 -11.60 10.73 -11.75
C PHE A 80 -11.23 9.40 -12.42
N GLY A 81 -9.94 9.12 -12.63
CA GLY A 81 -9.47 7.88 -13.18
C GLY A 81 -9.83 6.68 -12.31
N THR A 82 -9.59 6.76 -11.00
CA THR A 82 -9.95 5.68 -10.07
C THR A 82 -11.46 5.54 -9.89
N ALA A 83 -12.22 6.63 -9.88
CA ALA A 83 -13.67 6.61 -9.76
C ALA A 83 -14.37 6.03 -11.00
N GLY A 84 -13.77 6.23 -12.20
CA GLY A 84 -14.33 5.76 -13.48
C GLY A 84 -13.95 4.34 -13.87
N LEU A 85 -13.16 3.62 -13.06
CA LEU A 85 -12.72 2.26 -13.40
C LEU A 85 -13.90 1.27 -13.48
N PRO A 86 -14.10 0.57 -14.62
CA PRO A 86 -15.25 -0.30 -14.83
C PRO A 86 -15.40 -1.39 -13.77
N HIS A 87 -14.30 -1.97 -13.31
CA HIS A 87 -14.32 -3.02 -12.27
C HIS A 87 -14.77 -2.52 -10.88
N ILE A 88 -14.71 -1.22 -10.62
CA ILE A 88 -15.26 -0.60 -9.40
C ILE A 88 -16.76 -0.37 -9.58
N LEU A 89 -17.15 0.20 -10.72
CA LEU A 89 -18.56 0.51 -11.03
C LEU A 89 -19.41 -0.74 -11.14
N MET A 90 -18.91 -1.83 -11.75
CA MET A 90 -19.64 -3.09 -11.87
C MET A 90 -20.01 -3.70 -10.51
N ARG A 91 -19.30 -3.38 -9.42
CA ARG A 91 -19.63 -3.89 -8.09
C ARG A 91 -20.89 -3.26 -7.50
N PHE A 92 -21.25 -2.06 -7.92
CA PHE A 92 -22.50 -1.44 -7.49
C PHE A 92 -23.74 -2.18 -8.05
N PHE A 93 -23.60 -2.87 -9.18
CA PHE A 93 -24.68 -3.69 -9.76
C PHE A 93 -24.84 -5.04 -9.04
N THR A 94 -23.92 -5.45 -8.20
CA THR A 94 -24.01 -6.70 -7.42
C THR A 94 -24.65 -6.52 -6.05
N VAL A 95 -25.00 -5.27 -5.67
CA VAL A 95 -25.61 -4.94 -4.39
C VAL A 95 -27.13 -4.84 -4.56
N SER A 96 -27.86 -5.50 -3.67
CA SER A 96 -29.32 -5.62 -3.76
C SER A 96 -30.11 -4.35 -3.43
N ASP A 97 -29.51 -3.42 -2.65
CA ASP A 97 -30.18 -2.21 -2.18
C ASP A 97 -29.21 -1.01 -2.12
N ALA A 98 -29.71 0.18 -2.44
CA ALA A 98 -28.95 1.44 -2.39
C ALA A 98 -28.42 1.76 -0.97
N ARG A 99 -29.10 1.31 0.07
CA ARG A 99 -28.67 1.47 1.47
C ARG A 99 -27.40 0.66 1.76
N GLU A 100 -27.35 -0.57 1.29
CA GLU A 100 -26.18 -1.44 1.43
C GLU A 100 -25.00 -0.96 0.58
N ALA A 101 -25.27 -0.43 -0.62
CA ALA A 101 -24.26 0.23 -1.43
C ALA A 101 -23.59 1.39 -0.69
N ARG A 102 -24.37 2.25 -0.06
CA ARG A 102 -23.87 3.39 0.73
C ARG A 102 -23.04 2.95 1.94
N LYS A 103 -23.48 1.92 2.65
CA LYS A 103 -22.73 1.34 3.76
C LYS A 103 -21.39 0.77 3.29
N SER A 104 -21.36 0.06 2.17
CA SER A 104 -20.12 -0.51 1.63
C SER A 104 -19.09 0.56 1.28
N VAL A 105 -19.53 1.68 0.70
CA VAL A 105 -18.65 2.83 0.42
C VAL A 105 -18.08 3.42 1.70
N PHE A 106 -18.90 3.57 2.74
CA PHE A 106 -18.45 4.08 4.03
C PHE A 106 -17.37 3.20 4.64
N TYR A 107 -17.57 1.88 4.69
CA TYR A 107 -16.56 0.95 5.20
C TYR A 107 -15.31 0.93 4.32
N ALA A 108 -15.46 0.94 3.00
CA ALA A 108 -14.33 0.96 2.07
C ALA A 108 -13.48 2.22 2.29
N THR A 109 -14.10 3.39 2.43
CA THR A 109 -13.41 4.65 2.70
C THR A 109 -12.67 4.61 4.04
N GLY A 110 -13.30 4.05 5.08
CA GLY A 110 -12.68 3.88 6.40
C GLY A 110 -11.45 2.97 6.35
N PHE A 111 -11.54 1.82 5.70
CA PHE A 111 -10.40 0.90 5.56
C PHE A 111 -9.29 1.48 4.68
N MET A 112 -9.63 2.19 3.62
CA MET A 112 -8.63 2.89 2.80
C MET A 112 -7.91 3.97 3.61
N GLY A 113 -8.65 4.80 4.36
CA GLY A 113 -8.06 5.81 5.24
C GLY A 113 -7.12 5.20 6.28
N TYR A 114 -7.54 4.11 6.92
CA TYR A 114 -6.71 3.35 7.84
C TYR A 114 -5.42 2.85 7.17
N PHE A 115 -5.54 2.26 5.99
CA PHE A 115 -4.38 1.77 5.23
C PHE A 115 -3.42 2.90 4.86
N TYR A 116 -3.91 4.09 4.49
CA TYR A 116 -3.05 5.25 4.23
C TYR A 116 -2.26 5.70 5.47
N ILE A 117 -2.86 5.66 6.66
CA ILE A 117 -2.13 5.94 7.90
C ILE A 117 -1.03 4.89 8.11
N LEU A 118 -1.31 3.61 7.88
CA LEU A 118 -0.30 2.55 7.99
C LEU A 118 0.84 2.74 6.98
N THR A 119 0.54 3.06 5.73
CA THR A 119 1.57 3.27 4.69
C THR A 119 2.44 4.48 4.99
N PHE A 120 1.89 5.51 5.62
CA PHE A 120 2.64 6.65 6.09
C PHE A 120 3.69 6.24 7.15
N ILE A 121 3.28 5.49 8.18
CA ILE A 121 4.19 4.99 9.22
C ILE A 121 5.23 4.04 8.62
N ILE A 122 4.82 3.14 7.74
CA ILE A 122 5.70 2.18 7.05
C ILE A 122 6.71 2.92 6.17
N GLY A 123 6.30 3.97 5.46
CA GLY A 123 7.17 4.78 4.61
C GLY A 123 8.30 5.45 5.40
N PHE A 124 7.98 6.13 6.49
CA PHE A 124 8.99 6.73 7.38
C PHE A 124 9.85 5.66 8.07
N GLY A 125 9.24 4.56 8.50
CA GLY A 125 9.98 3.41 9.06
C GLY A 125 10.96 2.79 8.06
N ALA A 126 10.60 2.71 6.78
CA ALA A 126 11.51 2.23 5.75
C ALA A 126 12.70 3.20 5.53
N ILE A 127 12.44 4.51 5.51
CA ILE A 127 13.54 5.50 5.43
C ILE A 127 14.50 5.32 6.60
N MET A 128 14.00 5.17 7.81
CA MET A 128 14.78 5.08 9.04
C MET A 128 15.55 3.75 9.12
N LEU A 129 14.88 2.60 8.97
CA LEU A 129 15.47 1.27 9.22
C LEU A 129 16.18 0.69 8.00
N VAL A 130 15.61 0.85 6.81
CA VAL A 130 16.17 0.32 5.57
C VAL A 130 17.15 1.32 4.95
N GLY A 131 16.80 2.61 4.99
CA GLY A 131 17.66 3.67 4.48
C GLY A 131 18.98 3.85 5.25
N ALA A 132 19.02 3.50 6.54
CA ALA A 132 20.23 3.55 7.35
C ALA A 132 21.15 2.33 7.14
N ASN A 133 20.60 1.19 6.73
CA ASN A 133 21.35 -0.07 6.68
C ASN A 133 21.94 -0.31 5.28
N PRO A 134 23.28 -0.45 5.16
CA PRO A 134 23.94 -0.72 3.89
C PRO A 134 23.63 -2.12 3.32
N GLU A 135 23.14 -3.06 4.12
CA GLU A 135 22.77 -4.42 3.69
C GLU A 135 21.65 -4.42 2.62
N TYR A 136 20.78 -3.41 2.65
CA TYR A 136 19.67 -3.27 1.72
C TYR A 136 19.99 -2.35 0.52
N LYS A 137 21.24 -1.90 0.43
CA LYS A 137 21.71 -1.02 -0.65
C LYS A 137 22.69 -1.73 -1.57
N ASP A 138 22.64 -1.40 -2.84
CA ASP A 138 23.62 -1.83 -3.82
C ASP A 138 24.91 -0.96 -3.75
N ALA A 139 25.91 -1.29 -4.56
CA ALA A 139 27.17 -0.55 -4.63
C ALA A 139 26.99 0.93 -5.06
N ALA A 140 25.86 1.29 -5.66
CA ALA A 140 25.52 2.65 -6.06
C ALA A 140 24.74 3.41 -4.96
N GLY A 141 24.45 2.77 -3.81
CA GLY A 141 23.68 3.35 -2.71
C GLY A 141 22.16 3.35 -2.91
N ALA A 142 21.67 2.75 -4.00
CA ALA A 142 20.25 2.56 -4.25
C ALA A 142 19.72 1.30 -3.53
N LEU A 143 18.39 1.26 -3.27
CA LEU A 143 17.78 0.06 -2.69
C LEU A 143 17.86 -1.12 -3.66
N ILE A 144 18.27 -2.27 -3.16
CA ILE A 144 18.31 -3.52 -3.93
C ILE A 144 16.90 -3.84 -4.41
N GLY A 145 16.73 -3.96 -5.74
CA GLY A 145 15.42 -4.18 -6.36
C GLY A 145 14.54 -2.93 -6.53
N GLY A 146 15.10 -1.74 -6.22
CA GLY A 146 14.44 -0.44 -6.39
C GLY A 146 13.50 -0.06 -5.25
N ASN A 147 12.92 1.13 -5.35
CA ASN A 147 12.10 1.74 -4.29
C ASN A 147 10.85 0.92 -3.93
N ASN A 148 10.33 0.12 -4.85
CA ASN A 148 9.16 -0.74 -4.61
C ASN A 148 9.46 -1.87 -3.61
N MET A 149 10.73 -2.22 -3.41
CA MET A 149 11.14 -3.24 -2.45
C MET A 149 11.30 -2.70 -1.02
N ALA A 150 11.15 -1.41 -0.79
CA ALA A 150 11.33 -0.79 0.52
C ALA A 150 10.48 -1.43 1.62
N ALA A 151 9.21 -1.72 1.34
CA ALA A 151 8.31 -2.38 2.29
C ALA A 151 8.71 -3.85 2.57
N VAL A 152 9.26 -4.54 1.57
CA VAL A 152 9.72 -5.93 1.69
C VAL A 152 11.00 -5.98 2.54
N HIS A 153 11.94 -5.08 2.29
CA HIS A 153 13.14 -4.94 3.13
C HIS A 153 12.81 -4.53 4.56
N LEU A 154 11.84 -3.63 4.73
CA LEU A 154 11.35 -3.27 6.06
C LEU A 154 10.74 -4.47 6.79
N ALA A 155 9.98 -5.31 6.10
CA ALA A 155 9.43 -6.53 6.67
C ALA A 155 10.55 -7.47 7.19
N ASN A 156 11.66 -7.57 6.44
CA ASN A 156 12.84 -8.31 6.90
C ASN A 156 13.49 -7.65 8.13
N ALA A 157 13.71 -6.35 8.10
CA ALA A 157 14.35 -5.61 9.18
C ALA A 157 13.56 -5.69 10.50
N VAL A 158 12.22 -5.75 10.43
CA VAL A 158 11.32 -5.70 11.59
C VAL A 158 10.93 -7.07 12.11
N GLY A 159 10.72 -8.04 11.22
CA GLY A 159 10.18 -9.36 11.57
C GLY A 159 11.01 -10.55 11.08
N GLY A 160 12.20 -10.28 10.51
CA GLY A 160 13.09 -11.31 10.00
C GLY A 160 12.54 -12.09 8.81
N ASN A 161 13.19 -13.22 8.49
CA ASN A 161 12.89 -14.01 7.29
C ASN A 161 11.47 -14.59 7.25
N LEU A 162 10.89 -14.90 8.41
CA LEU A 162 9.55 -15.47 8.48
C LEU A 162 8.49 -14.41 8.07
N PHE A 163 8.62 -13.20 8.57
CA PHE A 163 7.73 -12.12 8.23
C PHE A 163 7.97 -11.59 6.80
N LEU A 164 9.22 -11.60 6.35
CA LEU A 164 9.55 -11.35 4.95
C LEU A 164 8.82 -12.32 4.01
N GLY A 165 8.85 -13.62 4.31
CA GLY A 165 8.12 -14.64 3.55
C GLY A 165 6.62 -14.40 3.52
N PHE A 166 6.04 -14.05 4.67
CA PHE A 166 4.62 -13.72 4.77
C PHE A 166 4.24 -12.51 3.91
N ILE A 167 4.94 -11.39 4.03
CA ILE A 167 4.66 -10.16 3.26
C ILE A 167 4.89 -10.40 1.76
N SER A 168 5.93 -11.13 1.37
CA SER A 168 6.19 -11.48 -0.03
C SER A 168 5.07 -12.33 -0.62
N ALA A 169 4.57 -13.31 0.12
CA ALA A 169 3.44 -14.15 -0.29
C ALA A 169 2.14 -13.33 -0.46
N VAL A 170 1.86 -12.42 0.49
CA VAL A 170 0.70 -11.52 0.42
C VAL A 170 0.82 -10.56 -0.77
N ALA A 171 2.00 -10.00 -1.03
CA ALA A 171 2.26 -9.13 -2.18
C ALA A 171 2.04 -9.89 -3.50
N PHE A 172 2.58 -11.10 -3.63
CA PHE A 172 2.39 -11.94 -4.81
C PHE A 172 0.91 -12.32 -5.04
N ALA A 173 0.22 -12.74 -3.98
CA ALA A 173 -1.23 -13.03 -4.03
C ALA A 173 -2.04 -11.79 -4.44
N THR A 174 -1.57 -10.59 -4.03
CA THR A 174 -2.19 -9.32 -4.40
C THR A 174 -2.07 -9.04 -5.89
N LEU A 175 -0.87 -9.23 -6.46
CA LEU A 175 -0.64 -9.06 -7.90
C LEU A 175 -1.52 -10.00 -8.71
N LEU A 176 -1.56 -11.29 -8.38
CA LEU A 176 -2.39 -12.28 -9.07
C LEU A 176 -3.88 -11.93 -9.04
N ALA A 177 -4.38 -11.49 -7.89
CA ALA A 177 -5.80 -11.16 -7.76
C ALA A 177 -6.18 -9.85 -8.49
N VAL A 178 -5.27 -8.88 -8.58
CA VAL A 178 -5.50 -7.65 -9.38
C VAL A 178 -5.53 -7.99 -10.86
N VAL A 179 -4.57 -8.77 -11.36
CA VAL A 179 -4.56 -9.21 -12.77
C VAL A 179 -5.85 -9.96 -13.09
N ALA A 180 -6.28 -10.90 -12.26
CA ALA A 180 -7.53 -11.63 -12.45
C ALA A 180 -8.78 -10.73 -12.43
N ALA A 181 -8.81 -9.70 -11.59
CA ALA A 181 -9.93 -8.76 -11.52
C ALA A 181 -9.99 -7.81 -12.72
N LEU A 182 -8.85 -7.50 -13.34
CA LEU A 182 -8.79 -6.64 -14.53
C LEU A 182 -9.07 -7.40 -15.82
N THR A 183 -8.82 -8.70 -15.89
CA THR A 183 -9.08 -9.50 -17.08
C THR A 183 -10.58 -9.74 -17.32
N LEU A 184 -11.40 -9.77 -16.26
CA LEU A 184 -12.85 -9.96 -16.38
C LEU A 184 -13.54 -8.84 -17.18
N PRO A 185 -13.41 -7.54 -16.80
CA PRO A 185 -14.04 -6.46 -17.57
C PRO A 185 -13.36 -6.16 -18.90
N GLY A 186 -12.12 -6.61 -19.09
CA GLY A 186 -11.42 -6.48 -20.38
C GLY A 186 -11.82 -7.53 -21.40
N ALA A 187 -12.53 -8.60 -20.98
CA ALA A 187 -13.02 -9.68 -21.82
C ALA A 187 -14.53 -9.56 -22.14
N SER A 188 -15.25 -8.65 -21.51
CA SER A 188 -16.67 -8.34 -21.73
C SER A 188 -16.83 -7.12 -22.63
#